data_61af61ec00425198b39a16eedf9cda9c
#
_entry.id   61af61ec00425198b39a16eedf9cda9c
#
_cell.length_a   1.000
_cell.length_b   1.000
_cell.length_c   1.000
_cell.angle_alpha   90.00
_cell.angle_beta   90.00
_cell.angle_gamma   90.00
#
_symmetry.space_group_name_H-M   'P 1'
#
loop_
_entity.id
_entity.type
_entity.pdbx_description
1 polymer ?
#
loop_
_entity_poly.entity_id
_entity_poly.type
_entity_poly.pdbx_seq_one_letter_code
_entity_poly.pdbx_strand_id
1 'polypeptide(L)'
;MKLDFSIGQGADIVVNYILDNFTPALDAIAATIGFVANGVQDLLVAIPSLAGIVILTLLSLWRVGWKFAVFALLALALVEHMGLWRAMMQTLALVLSATLIAVVLGIPLGIAMARSQRVAGLVRPVLDLMQTMPAFVYLIPAAMFFGLGVVPGTIATVIFAMPPMVRLTNLGIRQVHPEYVEAGLAFGCTPWQLLFKVQLPNAMASIMAGVNQTIMLSLSMVVIASMIGAGGLGNHVLTGIQRLDVGAGFEGGLAVVVLAVILDRITQSLGKGGSGLFRRLSLRSAAASPAGKSAGG
;
A
#
# COMPACT_ATOMS: atom_id res chain seq x y z
N MET A 1 -12.16 -47.19 -17.50
CA MET A 1 -10.86 -46.52 -17.31
C MET A 1 -11.19 -45.15 -16.74
N LYS A 2 -11.25 -45.03 -15.40
CA LYS A 2 -11.40 -43.73 -14.74
C LYS A 2 -10.04 -43.05 -14.87
N LEU A 3 -9.98 -41.94 -15.57
CA LEU A 3 -8.82 -41.04 -15.53
C LEU A 3 -8.81 -40.44 -14.12
N ASP A 4 -8.07 -41.07 -13.20
CA ASP A 4 -7.79 -40.55 -11.86
C ASP A 4 -6.78 -39.36 -11.99
N PHE A 5 -7.16 -38.34 -12.77
CA PHE A 5 -6.42 -37.09 -12.80
C PHE A 5 -6.96 -36.21 -11.69
N SER A 6 -6.35 -36.32 -10.51
CA SER A 6 -6.63 -35.41 -9.41
C SER A 6 -6.04 -34.04 -9.77
N ILE A 7 -6.91 -33.00 -9.79
CA ILE A 7 -6.47 -31.60 -10.03
C ILE A 7 -5.38 -31.21 -9.03
N GLY A 8 -5.43 -31.74 -7.79
CA GLY A 8 -4.39 -31.52 -6.79
C GLY A 8 -3.04 -32.08 -7.19
N GLN A 9 -2.99 -33.31 -7.75
CA GLN A 9 -1.74 -33.90 -8.25
C GLN A 9 -1.15 -33.09 -9.42
N GLY A 10 -2.01 -32.53 -10.28
CA GLY A 10 -1.57 -31.62 -11.32
C GLY A 10 -0.93 -30.34 -10.77
N ALA A 11 -1.49 -29.78 -9.70
CA ALA A 11 -0.92 -28.62 -9.02
C ALA A 11 0.45 -28.96 -8.36
N ASP A 12 0.56 -30.10 -7.70
CA ASP A 12 1.82 -30.56 -7.11
C ASP A 12 2.93 -30.74 -8.15
N ILE A 13 2.61 -31.32 -9.32
CA ILE A 13 3.58 -31.48 -10.41
C ILE A 13 4.07 -30.10 -10.88
N VAL A 14 3.17 -29.13 -11.07
CA VAL A 14 3.54 -27.78 -11.51
C VAL A 14 4.41 -27.08 -10.48
N VAL A 15 4.06 -27.17 -9.20
CA VAL A 15 4.82 -26.56 -8.11
C VAL A 15 6.22 -27.18 -8.01
N ASN A 16 6.33 -28.51 -8.03
CA ASN A 16 7.62 -29.19 -7.98
C ASN A 16 8.48 -28.86 -9.21
N TYR A 17 7.89 -28.83 -10.41
CA TYR A 17 8.60 -28.42 -11.62
C TYR A 17 9.18 -27.00 -11.49
N ILE A 18 8.43 -26.05 -10.92
CA ILE A 18 8.90 -24.68 -10.68
C ILE A 18 10.03 -24.68 -9.65
N LEU A 19 9.89 -25.43 -8.57
CA LEU A 19 10.92 -25.54 -7.54
C LEU A 19 12.22 -26.14 -8.10
N ASP A 20 12.14 -27.21 -8.92
CA ASP A 20 13.31 -27.89 -9.43
C ASP A 20 14.07 -27.08 -10.50
N ASN A 21 13.35 -26.30 -11.32
CA ASN A 21 13.95 -25.62 -12.48
C ASN A 21 14.19 -24.12 -12.27
N PHE A 22 13.46 -23.45 -11.33
CA PHE A 22 13.50 -22.01 -11.16
C PHE A 22 13.98 -21.57 -9.77
N THR A 23 14.56 -22.47 -8.96
CA THR A 23 15.11 -22.14 -7.64
C THR A 23 15.98 -20.90 -7.63
N PRO A 24 16.96 -20.70 -8.54
CA PRO A 24 17.80 -19.49 -8.53
C PRO A 24 16.99 -18.20 -8.74
N ALA A 25 15.93 -18.24 -9.54
CA ALA A 25 15.06 -17.08 -9.77
C ALA A 25 14.18 -16.81 -8.54
N LEU A 26 13.65 -17.85 -7.91
CA LEU A 26 12.88 -17.73 -6.66
C LEU A 26 13.75 -17.17 -5.53
N ASP A 27 14.98 -17.64 -5.39
CA ASP A 27 15.95 -17.16 -4.39
C ASP A 27 16.30 -15.67 -4.63
N ALA A 28 16.49 -15.27 -5.90
CA ALA A 28 16.75 -13.87 -6.24
C ALA A 28 15.54 -12.97 -5.89
N ILE A 29 14.31 -13.43 -6.15
CA ILE A 29 13.08 -12.74 -5.76
C ILE A 29 12.99 -12.66 -4.23
N ALA A 30 13.22 -13.78 -3.52
CA ALA A 30 13.19 -13.84 -2.08
C ALA A 30 14.23 -12.89 -1.45
N ALA A 31 15.46 -12.89 -1.98
CA ALA A 31 16.53 -12.00 -1.52
C ALA A 31 16.18 -10.52 -1.72
N THR A 32 15.64 -10.18 -2.90
CA THR A 32 15.26 -8.78 -3.22
C THR A 32 14.12 -8.30 -2.32
N ILE A 33 13.07 -9.09 -2.17
CA ILE A 33 11.93 -8.75 -1.31
C ILE A 33 12.34 -8.77 0.15
N GLY A 34 13.16 -9.76 0.55
CA GLY A 34 13.72 -9.85 1.90
C GLY A 34 14.58 -8.65 2.27
N PHE A 35 15.42 -8.18 1.35
CA PHE A 35 16.21 -6.97 1.57
C PHE A 35 15.32 -5.74 1.84
N VAL A 36 14.27 -5.55 1.05
CA VAL A 36 13.32 -4.45 1.25
C VAL A 36 12.53 -4.63 2.54
N ALA A 37 11.92 -5.80 2.73
CA ALA A 37 11.00 -6.04 3.85
C ALA A 37 11.73 -6.05 5.19
N ASN A 38 12.86 -6.74 5.30
CA ASN A 38 13.66 -6.79 6.53
C ASN A 38 14.34 -5.43 6.78
N GLY A 39 14.87 -4.77 5.75
CA GLY A 39 15.47 -3.45 5.89
C GLY A 39 14.50 -2.40 6.41
N VAL A 40 13.26 -2.37 5.90
CA VAL A 40 12.21 -1.48 6.42
C VAL A 40 11.80 -1.90 7.83
N GLN A 41 11.71 -3.20 8.11
CA GLN A 41 11.36 -3.70 9.44
C GLN A 41 12.42 -3.33 10.48
N ASP A 42 13.68 -3.58 10.19
CA ASP A 42 14.78 -3.29 11.11
C ASP A 42 14.88 -1.79 11.41
N LEU A 43 14.69 -0.96 10.37
CA LEU A 43 14.66 0.49 10.52
C LEU A 43 13.52 0.95 11.44
N LEU A 44 12.31 0.45 11.24
CA LEU A 44 11.13 0.88 12.02
C LEU A 44 11.15 0.33 13.45
N VAL A 45 11.57 -0.91 13.62
CA VAL A 45 11.68 -1.56 14.96
C VAL A 45 12.80 -0.95 15.79
N ALA A 46 13.86 -0.44 15.16
CA ALA A 46 14.95 0.26 15.85
C ALA A 46 14.53 1.62 16.43
N ILE A 47 13.41 2.20 15.97
CA ILE A 47 12.92 3.48 16.48
C ILE A 47 12.32 3.28 17.89
N PRO A 48 12.83 3.96 18.93
CA PRO A 48 12.21 3.94 20.25
C PRO A 48 10.75 4.39 20.19
N SER A 49 9.90 3.81 21.01
CA SER A 49 8.44 4.07 20.98
C SER A 49 8.11 5.56 21.12
N LEU A 50 8.74 6.25 22.06
CA LEU A 50 8.54 7.70 22.25
C LEU A 50 8.90 8.51 21.00
N ALA A 51 10.02 8.18 20.34
CA ALA A 51 10.43 8.87 19.11
C ALA A 51 9.45 8.59 17.97
N GLY A 52 9.00 7.34 17.82
CA GLY A 52 8.02 6.96 16.80
C GLY A 52 6.67 7.63 17.01
N ILE A 53 6.17 7.70 18.24
CA ILE A 53 4.93 8.43 18.59
C ILE A 53 5.05 9.91 18.20
N VAL A 54 6.17 10.54 18.55
CA VAL A 54 6.42 11.95 18.20
C VAL A 54 6.47 12.16 16.70
N ILE A 55 7.21 11.31 15.96
CA ILE A 55 7.34 11.41 14.51
C ILE A 55 5.97 11.27 13.82
N LEU A 56 5.19 10.23 14.16
CA LEU A 56 3.88 9.99 13.55
C LEU A 56 2.87 11.08 13.93
N THR A 57 2.94 11.61 15.15
CA THR A 57 2.09 12.74 15.61
C THR A 57 2.45 14.02 14.88
N LEU A 58 3.73 14.35 14.73
CA LEU A 58 4.19 15.53 13.99
C LEU A 58 3.83 15.42 12.49
N LEU A 59 3.97 14.23 11.89
CA LEU A 59 3.55 13.99 10.52
C LEU A 59 2.04 14.18 10.37
N SER A 60 1.26 13.71 11.34
CA SER A 60 -0.20 13.90 11.39
C SER A 60 -0.57 15.38 11.54
N LEU A 61 0.16 16.11 12.38
CA LEU A 61 -0.03 17.55 12.58
C LEU A 61 0.25 18.33 11.31
N TRP A 62 1.37 18.03 10.66
CA TRP A 62 1.80 18.72 9.44
C TRP A 62 0.85 18.46 8.26
N ARG A 63 0.40 17.21 8.09
CA ARG A 63 -0.35 16.78 6.91
C ARG A 63 -1.87 16.90 7.07
N VAL A 64 -2.42 16.56 8.20
CA VAL A 64 -3.86 16.47 8.43
C VAL A 64 -4.38 17.63 9.28
N GLY A 65 -3.69 17.95 10.37
CA GLY A 65 -4.01 19.06 11.23
C GLY A 65 -4.05 18.69 12.72
N TRP A 66 -4.23 19.71 13.59
CA TRP A 66 -4.05 19.58 15.04
C TRP A 66 -5.05 18.62 15.71
N LYS A 67 -6.33 18.63 15.27
CA LYS A 67 -7.35 17.74 15.83
C LYS A 67 -7.01 16.28 15.64
N PHE A 68 -6.52 15.94 14.45
CA PHE A 68 -6.09 14.58 14.13
C PHE A 68 -4.76 14.22 14.80
N ALA A 69 -3.85 15.18 14.98
CA ALA A 69 -2.60 14.97 15.72
C ALA A 69 -2.85 14.60 17.19
N VAL A 70 -3.81 15.25 17.85
CA VAL A 70 -4.21 14.88 19.21
C VAL A 70 -4.79 13.47 19.27
N PHE A 71 -5.66 13.12 18.32
CA PHE A 71 -6.17 11.75 18.21
C PHE A 71 -5.03 10.75 18.00
N ALA A 72 -4.11 11.02 17.07
CA ALA A 72 -2.98 10.15 16.78
C ALA A 72 -2.07 9.96 18.00
N LEU A 73 -1.79 11.04 18.74
CA LEU A 73 -1.00 10.99 19.98
C LEU A 73 -1.63 10.07 21.01
N LEU A 74 -2.93 10.26 21.29
CA LEU A 74 -3.64 9.45 22.28
C LEU A 74 -3.77 8.00 21.86
N ALA A 75 -4.08 7.75 20.59
CA ALA A 75 -4.22 6.40 20.06
C ALA A 75 -2.89 5.65 20.03
N LEU A 76 -1.77 6.30 19.66
CA LEU A 76 -0.44 5.68 19.68
C LEU A 76 0.05 5.46 21.11
N ALA A 77 -0.20 6.37 22.04
CA ALA A 77 0.10 6.18 23.45
C ALA A 77 -0.68 5.00 24.05
N LEU A 78 -1.93 4.80 23.63
CA LEU A 78 -2.71 3.62 24.01
C LEU A 78 -2.08 2.32 23.49
N VAL A 79 -1.64 2.28 22.24
CA VAL A 79 -0.95 1.10 21.65
C VAL A 79 0.34 0.80 22.40
N GLU A 80 1.10 1.82 22.78
CA GLU A 80 2.31 1.64 23.60
C GLU A 80 1.95 1.13 25.00
N HIS A 81 0.90 1.65 25.62
CA HIS A 81 0.42 1.18 26.94
C HIS A 81 0.03 -0.31 26.91
N MET A 82 -0.54 -0.78 25.79
CA MET A 82 -0.87 -2.20 25.56
C MET A 82 0.39 -3.07 25.29
N GLY A 83 1.59 -2.48 25.19
CA GLY A 83 2.83 -3.20 24.88
C GLY A 83 2.92 -3.68 23.42
N LEU A 84 2.08 -3.16 22.52
CA LEU A 84 1.97 -3.60 21.13
C LEU A 84 2.80 -2.78 20.15
N TRP A 85 3.63 -1.84 20.63
CA TRP A 85 4.42 -0.95 19.77
C TRP A 85 5.28 -1.69 18.75
N ARG A 86 6.06 -2.67 19.23
CA ARG A 86 6.95 -3.45 18.36
C ARG A 86 6.17 -4.21 17.29
N ALA A 87 5.06 -4.83 17.67
CA ALA A 87 4.18 -5.53 16.75
C ALA A 87 3.54 -4.57 15.72
N MET A 88 3.18 -3.34 16.15
CA MET A 88 2.68 -2.31 15.25
C MET A 88 3.74 -1.86 14.24
N MET A 89 5.00 -1.70 14.65
CA MET A 89 6.10 -1.35 13.73
C MET A 89 6.38 -2.46 12.73
N GLN A 90 6.31 -3.74 13.13
CA GLN A 90 6.41 -4.88 12.21
C GLN A 90 5.28 -4.87 11.18
N THR A 91 4.05 -4.63 11.62
CA THR A 91 2.90 -4.50 10.71
C THR A 91 3.06 -3.32 9.76
N LEU A 92 3.49 -2.17 10.27
CA LEU A 92 3.77 -1.00 9.44
C LEU A 92 4.85 -1.31 8.39
N ALA A 93 5.91 -2.02 8.78
CA ALA A 93 6.97 -2.44 7.87
C ALA A 93 6.45 -3.34 6.74
N LEU A 94 5.65 -4.34 7.08
CA LEU A 94 5.04 -5.25 6.09
C LEU A 94 4.16 -4.48 5.11
N VAL A 95 3.28 -3.61 5.61
CA VAL A 95 2.37 -2.80 4.79
C VAL A 95 3.12 -1.84 3.89
N LEU A 96 4.14 -1.13 4.41
CA LEU A 96 4.94 -0.20 3.62
C LEU A 96 5.77 -0.92 2.56
N SER A 97 6.39 -2.05 2.91
CA SER A 97 7.18 -2.86 1.97
C SER A 97 6.30 -3.41 0.86
N ALA A 98 5.15 -4.00 1.19
CA ALA A 98 4.21 -4.51 0.21
C ALA A 98 3.67 -3.38 -0.69
N THR A 99 3.33 -2.23 -0.10
CA THR A 99 2.87 -1.06 -0.86
C THR A 99 3.96 -0.51 -1.78
N LEU A 100 5.19 -0.40 -1.31
CA LEU A 100 6.32 0.06 -2.12
C LEU A 100 6.54 -0.84 -3.34
N ILE A 101 6.55 -2.15 -3.14
CA ILE A 101 6.69 -3.13 -4.23
C ILE A 101 5.51 -3.02 -5.20
N ALA A 102 4.28 -2.94 -4.67
CA ALA A 102 3.08 -2.79 -5.49
C ALA A 102 3.07 -1.49 -6.30
N VAL A 103 3.61 -0.40 -5.78
CA VAL A 103 3.77 0.89 -6.47
C VAL A 103 4.82 0.78 -7.57
N VAL A 104 6.00 0.21 -7.25
CA VAL A 104 7.12 0.06 -8.20
C VAL A 104 6.75 -0.83 -9.38
N LEU A 105 5.97 -1.88 -9.16
CA LEU A 105 5.51 -2.80 -10.21
C LEU A 105 4.20 -2.31 -10.84
N GLY A 106 3.28 -1.81 -10.05
CA GLY A 106 1.92 -1.48 -10.47
C GLY A 106 1.83 -0.21 -11.32
N ILE A 107 2.62 0.84 -11.02
CA ILE A 107 2.62 2.06 -11.84
C ILE A 107 3.12 1.77 -13.26
N PRO A 108 4.30 1.15 -13.49
CA PRO A 108 4.75 0.83 -14.85
C PRO A 108 3.77 -0.06 -15.61
N LEU A 109 3.20 -1.07 -14.92
CA LEU A 109 2.21 -1.95 -15.53
C LEU A 109 0.92 -1.21 -15.89
N GLY A 110 0.45 -0.31 -15.04
CA GLY A 110 -0.70 0.55 -15.29
C GLY A 110 -0.47 1.51 -16.47
N ILE A 111 0.74 2.09 -16.59
CA ILE A 111 1.15 2.89 -17.73
C ILE A 111 1.16 2.05 -19.02
N ALA A 112 1.74 0.85 -18.97
CA ALA A 112 1.77 -0.06 -20.12
C ALA A 112 0.35 -0.42 -20.61
N MET A 113 -0.57 -0.69 -19.67
CA MET A 113 -2.00 -0.91 -19.97
C MET A 113 -2.69 0.32 -20.55
N ALA A 114 -2.33 1.52 -20.09
CA ALA A 114 -2.91 2.76 -20.62
C ALA A 114 -2.49 3.00 -22.07
N ARG A 115 -1.25 2.63 -22.41
CA ARG A 115 -0.66 2.86 -23.75
C ARG A 115 -0.97 1.76 -24.78
N SER A 116 -1.29 0.53 -24.32
CA SER A 116 -1.51 -0.61 -25.20
C SER A 116 -2.77 -1.38 -24.82
N GLN A 117 -3.73 -1.41 -25.76
CA GLN A 117 -4.96 -2.21 -25.58
C GLN A 117 -4.67 -3.71 -25.53
N ARG A 118 -3.62 -4.18 -26.21
CA ARG A 118 -3.20 -5.59 -26.15
C ARG A 118 -2.70 -5.95 -24.76
N VAL A 119 -1.84 -5.12 -24.18
CA VAL A 119 -1.36 -5.29 -22.79
C VAL A 119 -2.54 -5.24 -21.81
N ALA A 120 -3.45 -4.29 -21.99
CA ALA A 120 -4.64 -4.20 -21.14
C ALA A 120 -5.52 -5.45 -21.23
N GLY A 121 -5.69 -6.04 -22.44
CA GLY A 121 -6.45 -7.28 -22.65
C GLY A 121 -5.83 -8.50 -21.97
N LEU A 122 -4.51 -8.58 -21.91
CA LEU A 122 -3.79 -9.68 -21.24
C LEU A 122 -3.72 -9.51 -19.72
N VAL A 123 -3.50 -8.29 -19.25
CA VAL A 123 -3.29 -8.02 -17.82
C VAL A 123 -4.60 -8.00 -17.03
N ARG A 124 -5.71 -7.49 -17.60
CA ARG A 124 -7.01 -7.43 -16.92
C ARG A 124 -7.46 -8.76 -16.33
N PRO A 125 -7.49 -9.89 -17.11
CA PRO A 125 -7.91 -11.17 -16.55
C PRO A 125 -7.02 -11.64 -15.39
N VAL A 126 -5.71 -11.34 -15.43
CA VAL A 126 -4.77 -11.66 -14.34
C VAL A 126 -5.11 -10.86 -13.10
N LEU A 127 -5.34 -9.54 -13.23
CA LEU A 127 -5.76 -8.69 -12.10
C LEU A 127 -7.12 -9.10 -11.54
N ASP A 128 -8.05 -9.54 -12.40
CA ASP A 128 -9.36 -10.04 -11.98
C ASP A 128 -9.20 -11.33 -11.17
N LEU A 129 -8.39 -12.25 -11.64
CA LEU A 129 -8.06 -13.49 -10.94
C LEU A 129 -7.42 -13.20 -9.58
N MET A 130 -6.44 -12.27 -9.53
CA MET A 130 -5.80 -11.86 -8.27
C MET A 130 -6.78 -11.26 -7.24
N GLN A 131 -7.91 -10.69 -7.64
CA GLN A 131 -8.89 -10.11 -6.71
C GLN A 131 -10.08 -11.05 -6.40
N THR A 132 -10.37 -12.00 -7.26
CA THR A 132 -11.49 -12.92 -7.06
C THR A 132 -11.11 -14.14 -6.23
N MET A 133 -9.84 -14.51 -6.20
CA MET A 133 -9.36 -15.62 -5.38
C MET A 133 -9.37 -15.24 -3.89
N PRO A 134 -9.82 -16.14 -3.00
CA PRO A 134 -9.68 -15.93 -1.57
C PRO A 134 -8.22 -15.71 -1.16
N ALA A 135 -7.98 -14.75 -0.26
CA ALA A 135 -6.62 -14.36 0.16
C ALA A 135 -5.76 -15.54 0.69
N PHE A 136 -6.41 -16.53 1.32
CA PHE A 136 -5.73 -17.75 1.79
C PHE A 136 -5.09 -18.58 0.68
N VAL A 137 -5.64 -18.53 -0.53
CA VAL A 137 -5.13 -19.34 -1.66
C VAL A 137 -3.73 -18.90 -2.06
N TYR A 138 -3.35 -17.63 -1.85
CA TYR A 138 -2.01 -17.13 -2.14
C TYR A 138 -0.97 -17.57 -1.12
N LEU A 139 -1.38 -17.87 0.12
CA LEU A 139 -0.47 -18.25 1.18
C LEU A 139 0.21 -19.60 0.90
N ILE A 140 -0.52 -20.54 0.31
CA ILE A 140 -0.01 -21.89 0.05
C ILE A 140 1.18 -21.83 -0.92
N PRO A 141 1.07 -21.30 -2.14
CA PRO A 141 2.20 -21.17 -3.06
C PRO A 141 3.32 -20.28 -2.48
N ALA A 142 2.97 -19.18 -1.81
CA ALA A 142 3.97 -18.30 -1.21
C ALA A 142 4.81 -19.03 -0.15
N ALA A 143 4.17 -19.84 0.70
CA ALA A 143 4.86 -20.63 1.71
C ALA A 143 5.66 -21.79 1.08
N MET A 144 5.16 -22.42 0.01
CA MET A 144 5.87 -23.51 -0.66
C MET A 144 7.13 -23.01 -1.39
N PHE A 145 7.06 -21.84 -2.06
CA PHE A 145 8.19 -21.31 -2.83
C PHE A 145 9.22 -20.56 -1.97
N PHE A 146 8.78 -19.91 -0.88
CA PHE A 146 9.62 -18.96 -0.13
C PHE A 146 9.73 -19.29 1.37
N GLY A 147 9.19 -20.43 1.80
CA GLY A 147 9.19 -20.84 3.22
C GLY A 147 8.17 -20.07 4.06
N LEU A 148 8.45 -19.95 5.37
CA LEU A 148 7.61 -19.22 6.30
C LEU A 148 8.29 -17.93 6.73
N GLY A 149 7.51 -16.88 7.03
CA GLY A 149 8.04 -15.62 7.55
C GLY A 149 7.58 -14.37 6.82
N VAL A 150 8.35 -13.29 6.97
CA VAL A 150 8.02 -11.95 6.43
C VAL A 150 8.01 -11.92 4.90
N VAL A 151 8.94 -12.64 4.26
CA VAL A 151 9.09 -12.63 2.79
C VAL A 151 7.84 -13.19 2.09
N PRO A 152 7.41 -14.45 2.35
CA PRO A 152 6.20 -14.97 1.73
C PRO A 152 4.94 -14.18 2.12
N GLY A 153 4.88 -13.67 3.38
CA GLY A 153 3.80 -12.78 3.81
C GLY A 153 3.73 -11.49 2.99
N THR A 154 4.89 -10.88 2.70
CA THR A 154 4.98 -9.70 1.84
C THR A 154 4.56 -10.02 0.41
N ILE A 155 5.02 -11.14 -0.17
CA ILE A 155 4.67 -11.57 -1.53
C ILE A 155 3.16 -11.77 -1.67
N ALA A 156 2.57 -12.54 -0.76
CA ALA A 156 1.12 -12.76 -0.76
C ALA A 156 0.34 -11.45 -0.64
N THR A 157 0.81 -10.53 0.21
CA THR A 157 0.21 -9.19 0.37
C THR A 157 0.33 -8.36 -0.90
N VAL A 158 1.48 -8.37 -1.59
CA VAL A 158 1.67 -7.68 -2.87
C VAL A 158 0.71 -8.22 -3.93
N ILE A 159 0.61 -9.55 -4.08
CA ILE A 159 -0.30 -10.17 -5.04
C ILE A 159 -1.74 -9.72 -4.80
N PHE A 160 -2.20 -9.73 -3.55
CA PHE A 160 -3.56 -9.34 -3.20
C PHE A 160 -3.83 -7.85 -3.34
N ALA A 161 -2.86 -6.99 -2.98
CA ALA A 161 -3.07 -5.54 -2.87
C ALA A 161 -2.66 -4.73 -4.12
N MET A 162 -1.90 -5.31 -5.06
CA MET A 162 -1.41 -4.61 -6.25
C MET A 162 -2.48 -4.25 -7.29
N PRO A 163 -3.55 -5.02 -7.53
CA PRO A 163 -4.49 -4.75 -8.62
C PRO A 163 -5.11 -3.35 -8.63
N PRO A 164 -5.54 -2.75 -7.52
CA PRO A 164 -6.03 -1.37 -7.52
C PRO A 164 -5.00 -0.35 -8.01
N MET A 165 -3.73 -0.54 -7.63
CA MET A 165 -2.64 0.32 -8.07
C MET A 165 -2.53 0.36 -9.59
N VAL A 166 -2.52 -0.83 -10.21
CA VAL A 166 -2.45 -0.99 -11.67
C VAL A 166 -3.68 -0.37 -12.34
N ARG A 167 -4.89 -0.71 -11.84
CA ARG A 167 -6.15 -0.26 -12.44
C ARG A 167 -6.33 1.25 -12.35
N LEU A 168 -6.06 1.85 -11.17
CA LEU A 168 -6.23 3.28 -10.97
C LEU A 168 -5.16 4.10 -11.68
N THR A 169 -3.94 3.57 -11.84
CA THR A 169 -2.93 4.18 -12.71
C THR A 169 -3.37 4.18 -14.17
N ASN A 170 -3.83 3.04 -14.69
CA ASN A 170 -4.35 2.94 -16.06
C ASN A 170 -5.56 3.86 -16.28
N LEU A 171 -6.51 3.86 -15.34
CA LEU A 171 -7.71 4.70 -15.41
C LEU A 171 -7.36 6.18 -15.39
N GLY A 172 -6.51 6.60 -14.43
CA GLY A 172 -6.10 8.00 -14.30
C GLY A 172 -5.43 8.56 -15.56
N ILE A 173 -4.57 7.76 -16.21
CA ILE A 173 -3.92 8.17 -17.47
C ILE A 173 -4.94 8.26 -18.61
N ARG A 174 -5.89 7.33 -18.70
CA ARG A 174 -6.91 7.32 -19.77
C ARG A 174 -7.98 8.41 -19.59
N GLN A 175 -8.21 8.86 -18.38
CA GLN A 175 -9.19 9.91 -18.05
C GLN A 175 -8.63 11.33 -18.13
N VAL A 176 -7.38 11.52 -18.50
CA VAL A 176 -6.84 12.86 -18.77
C VAL A 176 -7.63 13.50 -19.92
N HIS A 177 -8.13 14.72 -19.70
CA HIS A 177 -8.95 15.43 -20.68
C HIS A 177 -8.26 15.49 -22.04
N PRO A 178 -8.97 15.17 -23.15
CA PRO A 178 -8.41 15.18 -24.50
C PRO A 178 -7.76 16.51 -24.88
N GLU A 179 -8.32 17.63 -24.43
CA GLU A 179 -7.80 18.98 -24.68
C GLU A 179 -6.34 19.16 -24.20
N TYR A 180 -5.97 18.59 -23.03
CA TYR A 180 -4.59 18.64 -22.55
C TYR A 180 -3.64 17.78 -23.40
N VAL A 181 -4.14 16.64 -23.89
CA VAL A 181 -3.38 15.75 -24.76
C VAL A 181 -3.16 16.41 -26.12
N GLU A 182 -4.22 16.97 -26.71
CA GLU A 182 -4.18 17.68 -28.01
C GLU A 182 -3.29 18.91 -27.95
N ALA A 183 -3.39 19.72 -26.89
CA ALA A 183 -2.50 20.84 -26.66
C ALA A 183 -1.03 20.39 -26.60
N GLY A 184 -0.74 19.33 -25.84
CA GLY A 184 0.62 18.77 -25.76
C GLY A 184 1.15 18.33 -27.12
N LEU A 185 0.32 17.68 -27.94
CA LEU A 185 0.67 17.27 -29.29
C LEU A 185 0.88 18.47 -30.23
N ALA A 186 0.02 19.49 -30.16
CA ALA A 186 0.12 20.72 -30.94
C ALA A 186 1.44 21.47 -30.64
N PHE A 187 1.92 21.45 -29.40
CA PHE A 187 3.23 21.98 -29.01
C PHE A 187 4.42 21.04 -29.32
N GLY A 188 4.19 19.95 -30.07
CA GLY A 188 5.26 19.05 -30.51
C GLY A 188 5.81 18.11 -29.45
N CYS A 189 5.04 17.80 -28.39
CA CYS A 189 5.47 16.85 -27.37
C CYS A 189 5.67 15.44 -27.97
N THR A 190 6.82 14.83 -27.66
CA THR A 190 7.04 13.41 -27.91
C THR A 190 6.12 12.55 -27.02
N PRO A 191 5.84 11.29 -27.36
CA PRO A 191 5.01 10.41 -26.54
C PRO A 191 5.47 10.27 -25.07
N TRP A 192 6.78 10.34 -24.80
CA TRP A 192 7.32 10.33 -23.46
C TRP A 192 7.12 11.67 -22.73
N GLN A 193 7.32 12.77 -23.44
CA GLN A 193 7.04 14.10 -22.88
C GLN A 193 5.56 14.26 -22.54
N LEU A 194 4.68 13.78 -23.42
CA LEU A 194 3.24 13.80 -23.17
C LEU A 194 2.87 12.99 -21.92
N LEU A 195 3.45 11.79 -21.76
CA LEU A 195 3.22 10.97 -20.58
C LEU A 195 3.69 11.66 -19.29
N PHE A 196 4.97 12.07 -19.22
CA PHE A 196 5.56 12.56 -17.98
C PHE A 196 5.19 14.01 -17.64
N LYS A 197 4.97 14.87 -18.66
CA LYS A 197 4.68 16.30 -18.44
C LYS A 197 3.19 16.64 -18.42
N VAL A 198 2.34 15.81 -19.04
CA VAL A 198 0.91 16.08 -19.14
C VAL A 198 0.07 15.01 -18.45
N GLN A 199 0.21 13.75 -18.88
CA GLN A 199 -0.69 12.69 -18.42
C GLN A 199 -0.46 12.28 -16.96
N LEU A 200 0.77 11.98 -16.55
CA LEU A 200 1.06 11.56 -15.18
C LEU A 200 0.74 12.63 -14.13
N PRO A 201 1.10 13.92 -14.31
CA PRO A 201 0.71 14.94 -13.35
C PRO A 201 -0.80 15.08 -13.17
N ASN A 202 -1.57 14.98 -14.28
CA ASN A 202 -3.03 15.03 -14.23
C ASN A 202 -3.65 13.75 -13.64
N ALA A 203 -2.99 12.59 -13.81
CA ALA A 203 -3.42 11.31 -13.26
C ALA A 203 -3.05 11.12 -11.77
N MET A 204 -2.26 12.03 -11.18
CA MET A 204 -1.70 11.87 -9.84
C MET A 204 -2.75 11.61 -8.76
N ALA A 205 -3.92 12.26 -8.84
CA ALA A 205 -5.01 12.04 -7.89
C ALA A 205 -5.51 10.58 -7.92
N SER A 206 -5.68 10.01 -9.11
CA SER A 206 -6.09 8.60 -9.29
C SER A 206 -4.99 7.63 -8.87
N ILE A 207 -3.73 7.94 -9.16
CA ILE A 207 -2.57 7.15 -8.73
C ILE A 207 -2.49 7.12 -7.20
N MET A 208 -2.64 8.27 -6.52
CA MET A 208 -2.65 8.33 -5.06
C MET A 208 -3.86 7.62 -4.44
N ALA A 209 -5.01 7.62 -5.10
CA ALA A 209 -6.13 6.78 -4.69
C ALA A 209 -5.78 5.28 -4.80
N GLY A 210 -5.01 4.88 -5.82
CA GLY A 210 -4.46 3.54 -5.97
C GLY A 210 -3.52 3.17 -4.84
N VAL A 211 -2.59 4.06 -4.47
CA VAL A 211 -1.69 3.87 -3.32
C VAL A 211 -2.50 3.66 -2.03
N ASN A 212 -3.49 4.53 -1.79
CA ASN A 212 -4.32 4.42 -0.59
C ASN A 212 -5.09 3.09 -0.52
N GLN A 213 -5.70 2.65 -1.62
CA GLN A 213 -6.38 1.36 -1.68
C GLN A 213 -5.41 0.19 -1.47
N THR A 214 -4.20 0.25 -2.04
CA THR A 214 -3.16 -0.76 -1.83
C THR A 214 -2.78 -0.86 -0.35
N ILE A 215 -2.59 0.26 0.35
CA ILE A 215 -2.31 0.27 1.80
C ILE A 215 -3.45 -0.38 2.58
N MET A 216 -4.71 -0.03 2.28
CA MET A 216 -5.86 -0.59 2.99
C MET A 216 -6.00 -2.10 2.77
N LEU A 217 -5.78 -2.58 1.55
CA LEU A 217 -5.76 -4.02 1.25
C LEU A 217 -4.58 -4.74 1.91
N SER A 218 -3.41 -4.10 1.96
CA SER A 218 -2.24 -4.65 2.66
C SER A 218 -2.51 -4.80 4.16
N LEU A 219 -3.18 -3.83 4.78
CA LEU A 219 -3.62 -3.92 6.18
C LEU A 219 -4.63 -5.06 6.40
N SER A 220 -5.54 -5.28 5.47
CA SER A 220 -6.48 -6.40 5.54
C SER A 220 -5.79 -7.77 5.48
N MET A 221 -4.62 -7.84 4.82
CA MET A 221 -3.82 -9.08 4.74
C MET A 221 -2.99 -9.38 5.99
N VAL A 222 -2.83 -8.42 6.91
CA VAL A 222 -1.91 -8.55 8.06
C VAL A 222 -2.20 -9.80 8.91
N VAL A 223 -3.47 -10.05 9.23
CA VAL A 223 -3.87 -11.23 10.04
C VAL A 223 -3.65 -12.52 9.24
N ILE A 224 -3.96 -12.51 7.96
CA ILE A 224 -3.81 -13.66 7.06
C ILE A 224 -2.31 -13.97 6.87
N ALA A 225 -1.49 -12.97 6.60
CA ALA A 225 -0.04 -13.13 6.47
C ALA A 225 0.63 -13.64 7.76
N SER A 226 0.07 -13.31 8.93
CA SER A 226 0.59 -13.81 10.20
C SER A 226 0.44 -15.34 10.36
N MET A 227 -0.51 -15.95 9.64
CA MET A 227 -0.69 -17.43 9.65
C MET A 227 0.52 -18.18 9.05
N ILE A 228 1.30 -17.52 8.20
CA ILE A 228 2.55 -18.06 7.63
C ILE A 228 3.80 -17.43 8.27
N GLY A 229 3.63 -16.82 9.45
CA GLY A 229 4.76 -16.34 10.25
C GLY A 229 5.24 -14.93 9.91
N ALA A 230 4.46 -14.10 9.25
CA ALA A 230 4.83 -12.71 8.98
C ALA A 230 4.91 -11.82 10.24
N GLY A 231 4.36 -12.27 11.36
CA GLY A 231 4.45 -11.57 12.65
C GLY A 231 3.55 -10.34 12.77
N GLY A 232 3.95 -9.41 13.63
CA GLY A 232 3.25 -8.14 13.83
C GLY A 232 1.91 -8.24 14.59
N LEU A 233 1.07 -7.22 14.48
CA LEU A 233 -0.26 -7.15 15.13
C LEU A 233 -1.17 -8.29 14.70
N GLY A 234 -1.05 -8.77 13.46
CA GLY A 234 -1.82 -9.90 12.96
C GLY A 234 -1.62 -11.16 13.81
N ASN A 235 -0.41 -11.39 14.32
CA ASN A 235 -0.13 -12.51 15.17
C ASN A 235 -0.83 -12.42 16.54
N HIS A 236 -0.97 -11.20 17.10
CA HIS A 236 -1.73 -10.98 18.33
C HIS A 236 -3.22 -11.27 18.12
N VAL A 237 -3.80 -10.79 17.02
CA VAL A 237 -5.19 -11.08 16.67
C VAL A 237 -5.38 -12.58 16.44
N LEU A 238 -4.52 -13.22 15.68
CA LEU A 238 -4.57 -14.67 15.39
C LEU A 238 -4.48 -15.50 16.68
N THR A 239 -3.55 -15.16 17.58
CA THR A 239 -3.39 -15.83 18.87
C THR A 239 -4.63 -15.65 19.74
N GLY A 240 -5.22 -14.46 19.77
CA GLY A 240 -6.48 -14.20 20.47
C GLY A 240 -7.61 -15.10 19.96
N ILE A 241 -7.74 -15.24 18.62
CA ILE A 241 -8.74 -16.12 17.99
C ILE A 241 -8.48 -17.59 18.37
N GLN A 242 -7.23 -18.05 18.25
CA GLN A 242 -6.87 -19.45 18.52
C GLN A 242 -7.05 -19.86 19.97
N ARG A 243 -6.82 -18.93 20.90
CA ARG A 243 -6.96 -19.16 22.34
C ARG A 243 -8.34 -18.80 22.90
N LEU A 244 -9.25 -18.28 22.03
CA LEU A 244 -10.54 -17.72 22.42
C LEU A 244 -10.40 -16.61 23.48
N ASP A 245 -9.26 -15.91 23.47
CA ASP A 245 -8.99 -14.75 24.33
C ASP A 245 -9.50 -13.48 23.64
N VAL A 246 -10.70 -13.07 24.06
CA VAL A 246 -11.39 -11.91 23.50
C VAL A 246 -10.62 -10.62 23.80
N GLY A 247 -9.97 -10.53 24.97
CA GLY A 247 -9.18 -9.36 25.38
C GLY A 247 -7.99 -9.16 24.46
N ALA A 248 -7.13 -10.17 24.34
CA ALA A 248 -5.94 -10.10 23.49
C ALA A 248 -6.30 -9.89 22.00
N GLY A 249 -7.37 -10.55 21.51
CA GLY A 249 -7.86 -10.37 20.15
C GLY A 249 -8.35 -8.96 19.88
N PHE A 250 -9.08 -8.37 20.84
CA PHE A 250 -9.58 -7.00 20.75
C PHE A 250 -8.46 -5.97 20.78
N GLU A 251 -7.47 -6.10 21.67
CA GLU A 251 -6.31 -5.20 21.75
C GLU A 251 -5.51 -5.20 20.44
N GLY A 252 -5.22 -6.40 19.90
CA GLY A 252 -4.55 -6.54 18.60
C GLY A 252 -5.35 -5.91 17.46
N GLY A 253 -6.66 -6.16 17.41
CA GLY A 253 -7.56 -5.58 16.43
C GLY A 253 -7.63 -4.05 16.52
N LEU A 254 -7.74 -3.51 17.74
CA LEU A 254 -7.77 -2.07 17.98
C LEU A 254 -6.47 -1.40 17.49
N ALA A 255 -5.31 -2.00 17.78
CA ALA A 255 -4.02 -1.51 17.30
C ALA A 255 -3.93 -1.49 15.76
N VAL A 256 -4.47 -2.51 15.07
CA VAL A 256 -4.58 -2.53 13.60
C VAL A 256 -5.45 -1.38 13.11
N VAL A 257 -6.60 -1.15 13.74
CA VAL A 257 -7.52 -0.04 13.36
C VAL A 257 -6.84 1.32 13.57
N VAL A 258 -6.14 1.53 14.68
CA VAL A 258 -5.38 2.76 14.94
C VAL A 258 -4.36 3.00 13.83
N LEU A 259 -3.57 1.98 13.49
CA LEU A 259 -2.60 2.07 12.41
C LEU A 259 -3.26 2.38 11.07
N ALA A 260 -4.38 1.70 10.76
CA ALA A 260 -5.14 1.90 9.53
C ALA A 260 -5.64 3.35 9.40
N VAL A 261 -6.25 3.90 10.45
CA VAL A 261 -6.77 5.28 10.46
C VAL A 261 -5.64 6.30 10.27
N ILE A 262 -4.49 6.09 10.92
CA ILE A 262 -3.34 6.99 10.79
C ILE A 262 -2.78 6.96 9.37
N LEU A 263 -2.56 5.77 8.81
CA LEU A 263 -2.04 5.62 7.45
C LEU A 263 -3.01 6.17 6.40
N ASP A 264 -4.31 5.87 6.52
CA ASP A 264 -5.34 6.38 5.60
C ASP A 264 -5.36 7.91 5.56
N ARG A 265 -5.39 8.57 6.71
CA ARG A 265 -5.43 10.04 6.78
C ARG A 265 -4.18 10.70 6.23
N ILE A 266 -3.01 10.15 6.56
CA ILE A 266 -1.73 10.66 6.05
C ILE A 266 -1.68 10.50 4.53
N THR A 267 -2.03 9.32 4.01
CA THR A 267 -1.95 9.02 2.57
C THR A 267 -2.96 9.83 1.75
N GLN A 268 -4.20 9.97 2.23
CA GLN A 268 -5.20 10.84 1.58
C GLN A 268 -4.75 12.30 1.53
N SER A 269 -4.02 12.76 2.55
CA SER A 269 -3.49 14.14 2.55
C SER A 269 -2.42 14.36 1.48
N LEU A 270 -1.68 13.31 1.12
CA LEU A 270 -0.70 13.35 0.02
C LEU A 270 -1.37 13.49 -1.35
N GLY A 271 -2.50 12.81 -1.53
CA GLY A 271 -3.27 12.87 -2.79
C GLY A 271 -3.98 14.20 -3.05
N LYS A 272 -4.28 14.98 -2.00
CA LYS A 272 -5.01 16.26 -2.11
C LYS A 272 -4.13 17.49 -2.37
N GLY A 273 -2.84 17.31 -2.65
CA GLY A 273 -1.91 18.37 -3.04
C GLY A 273 -1.90 19.58 -2.10
N GLY A 274 -1.00 19.58 -1.11
CA GLY A 274 -0.67 20.76 -0.32
C GLY A 274 -1.36 20.88 1.05
N SER A 275 -0.52 21.04 2.03
CA SER A 275 -0.84 21.12 3.45
C SER A 275 -2.00 22.06 3.77
N GLY A 276 -3.01 21.54 4.44
CA GLY A 276 -4.12 22.34 4.96
C GLY A 276 -3.67 23.50 5.86
N LEU A 277 -2.47 23.42 6.42
CA LEU A 277 -1.88 24.46 7.25
C LEU A 277 -1.39 25.67 6.41
N PHE A 278 -0.66 25.44 5.32
CA PHE A 278 -0.22 26.52 4.44
C PHE A 278 -1.38 27.22 3.73
N ARG A 279 -2.41 26.46 3.29
CA ARG A 279 -3.61 27.04 2.71
C ARG A 279 -4.41 27.86 3.73
N ARG A 280 -4.44 27.45 5.01
CA ARG A 280 -5.10 28.24 6.08
C ARG A 280 -4.28 29.47 6.46
N LEU A 281 -2.96 29.41 6.44
CA LEU A 281 -2.10 30.57 6.68
C LEU A 281 -2.17 31.56 5.51
N SER A 282 -2.19 31.12 4.27
CA SER A 282 -2.36 32.00 3.11
C SER A 282 -3.74 32.65 3.02
N LEU A 283 -4.80 31.94 3.39
CA LEU A 283 -6.15 32.51 3.47
C LEU A 283 -6.30 33.51 4.64
N ARG A 284 -5.62 33.30 5.76
CA ARG A 284 -5.58 34.28 6.85
C ARG A 284 -4.77 35.52 6.50
N SER A 285 -3.67 35.37 5.78
CA SER A 285 -2.86 36.49 5.30
C SER A 285 -3.60 37.29 4.21
N ALA A 286 -4.35 36.64 3.33
CA ALA A 286 -5.19 37.30 2.34
C ALA A 286 -6.40 38.02 2.94
N ALA A 287 -6.99 37.48 4.01
CA ALA A 287 -8.08 38.10 4.75
C ALA A 287 -7.61 39.24 5.68
N ALA A 288 -6.32 39.29 6.03
CA ALA A 288 -5.71 40.34 6.85
C ALA A 288 -5.14 41.52 6.05
N SER A 289 -5.19 41.47 4.69
CA SER A 289 -4.80 42.61 3.87
C SER A 289 -5.94 43.64 3.90
N PRO A 290 -5.72 44.85 4.48
CA PRO A 290 -6.77 45.87 4.54
C PRO A 290 -7.08 46.31 3.11
N ALA A 291 -8.37 46.20 2.73
CA ALA A 291 -8.92 46.76 1.50
C ALA A 291 -8.44 48.21 1.41
N GLY A 292 -7.61 48.45 0.38
CA GLY A 292 -7.11 49.79 0.09
C GLY A 292 -8.27 50.78 0.01
N LYS A 293 -8.20 51.81 0.84
CA LYS A 293 -9.01 53.02 0.74
C LYS A 293 -8.95 53.56 -0.68
N SER A 294 -10.00 53.35 -1.47
CA SER A 294 -10.29 54.25 -2.60
C SER A 294 -10.97 55.48 -2.00
N ALA A 295 -10.15 56.45 -1.58
CA ALA A 295 -10.61 57.81 -1.39
C ALA A 295 -10.98 58.39 -2.75
N GLY A 296 -12.14 58.94 -2.81
CA GLY A 296 -12.61 59.71 -3.95
C GLY A 296 -11.81 60.99 -4.17
N GLY A 297 -11.90 61.48 -5.35
CA GLY A 297 -11.55 62.77 -5.89
C GLY A 297 -12.28 62.93 -7.23
#